data_5e08e355c06bea5151f6d22af7bc8fa5
#
_entry.id   5e08e355c06bea5151f6d22af7bc8fa5
#
_cell.length_a   1.000
_cell.length_b   1.000
_cell.length_c   1.000
_cell.angle_alpha   90.00
_cell.angle_beta   90.00
_cell.angle_gamma   90.00
#
_symmetry.space_group_name_H-M   'P 1'
#
loop_
_entity.id
_entity.type
_entity.pdbx_description
1 polymer ?
#
loop_
_entity_poly.entity_id
_entity_poly.type
_entity_poly.pdbx_seq_one_letter_code
_entity_poly.pdbx_strand_id
1 'polypeptide(L)'
;MFYFTSPLEQFEVVNLISISSPILNINFSLTNLGLFTIIATALLVLLHSQGMNNFNLVQSRISLFIETIYSTVLNMVRGQIGDRNEIYLPFIYAIFTFILTANLIGNVSYTFTVATSAVVGMGMSLLV
;
A
#
# COMPACT_ATOMS: atom_id res chain seq x y z
N MET A 1 2.03 39.68 6.77
CA MET A 1 2.38 38.56 7.68
C MET A 1 3.00 37.48 6.81
N PHE A 2 4.34 37.38 6.79
CA PHE A 2 5.03 36.38 5.97
C PHE A 2 4.95 35.04 6.69
N TYR A 3 4.16 34.11 6.20
CA TYR A 3 4.19 32.73 6.67
C TYR A 3 5.46 32.06 6.11
N PHE A 4 6.44 31.90 6.98
CA PHE A 4 7.59 31.05 6.65
C PHE A 4 7.12 29.58 6.72
N THR A 5 6.70 29.04 5.59
CA THR A 5 6.40 27.61 5.48
C THR A 5 7.71 26.85 5.36
N SER A 6 7.93 25.90 6.27
CA SER A 6 9.10 25.03 6.21
C SER A 6 8.92 24.01 5.07
N PRO A 7 9.95 23.70 4.25
CA PRO A 7 9.84 22.65 3.24
C PRO A 7 9.57 21.25 3.83
N LEU A 8 9.74 21.09 5.14
CA LEU A 8 9.45 19.83 5.85
C LEU A 8 7.97 19.65 6.20
N GLU A 9 7.13 20.68 6.08
CA GLU A 9 5.69 20.61 6.35
C GLU A 9 4.97 19.61 5.42
N GLN A 10 5.49 19.37 4.22
CA GLN A 10 4.94 18.37 3.30
C GLN A 10 5.00 16.92 3.84
N PHE A 11 5.88 16.65 4.81
CA PHE A 11 6.03 15.33 5.45
C PHE A 11 5.33 15.24 6.81
N GLU A 12 4.68 16.32 7.25
CA GLU A 12 3.99 16.35 8.51
C GLU A 12 2.67 15.57 8.43
N VAL A 13 2.41 14.76 9.47
CA VAL A 13 1.14 14.02 9.59
C VAL A 13 0.10 14.96 10.17
N VAL A 14 -0.82 15.41 9.31
CA VAL A 14 -1.89 16.35 9.67
C VAL A 14 -3.22 15.61 9.82
N ASN A 15 -3.99 15.95 10.85
CA ASN A 15 -5.33 15.44 11.02
C ASN A 15 -6.28 16.15 10.04
N LEU A 16 -6.90 15.37 9.14
CA LEU A 16 -7.87 15.90 8.18
C LEU A 16 -9.29 15.96 8.78
N ILE A 17 -9.68 14.92 9.48
CA ILE A 17 -10.99 14.82 10.15
C ILE A 17 -10.76 14.26 11.54
N SER A 18 -11.19 14.99 12.57
CA SER A 18 -11.17 14.54 13.95
C SER A 18 -12.60 14.31 14.45
N ILE A 19 -12.91 13.10 14.83
CA ILE A 19 -14.20 12.73 15.45
C ILE A 19 -13.90 12.39 16.89
N SER A 20 -14.32 13.25 17.81
CA SER A 20 -14.25 12.99 19.24
C SER A 20 -15.54 12.33 19.71
N SER A 21 -15.45 11.14 20.27
CA SER A 21 -16.58 10.47 20.92
C SER A 21 -16.62 10.86 22.40
N PRO A 22 -17.66 11.59 22.87
CA PRO A 22 -17.74 12.03 24.26
C PRO A 22 -17.96 10.90 25.25
N ILE A 23 -18.40 9.72 24.78
CA ILE A 23 -18.78 8.57 25.65
C ILE A 23 -17.56 7.71 26.03
N LEU A 24 -16.57 7.59 25.16
CA LEU A 24 -15.43 6.67 25.35
C LEU A 24 -14.06 7.38 25.44
N ASN A 25 -13.99 8.70 25.38
CA ASN A 25 -12.73 9.48 25.30
C ASN A 25 -11.78 8.98 24.18
N ILE A 26 -12.32 8.37 23.14
CA ILE A 26 -11.55 7.89 22.00
C ILE A 26 -11.63 8.94 20.90
N ASN A 27 -10.48 9.50 20.53
CA ASN A 27 -10.36 10.42 19.41
C ASN A 27 -10.01 9.64 18.15
N PHE A 28 -10.98 9.45 17.27
CA PHE A 28 -10.73 8.93 15.92
C PHE A 28 -10.36 10.10 15.01
N SER A 29 -9.11 10.15 14.58
CA SER A 29 -8.67 11.14 13.61
C SER A 29 -8.22 10.45 12.32
N LEU A 30 -8.83 10.84 11.20
CA LEU A 30 -8.32 10.49 9.88
C LEU A 30 -7.18 11.44 9.53
N THR A 31 -5.97 10.89 9.46
CA THR A 31 -4.77 11.65 9.06
C THR A 31 -4.55 11.55 7.55
N ASN A 32 -3.72 12.44 7.00
CA ASN A 32 -3.28 12.35 5.62
C ASN A 32 -2.61 10.99 5.33
N LEU A 33 -1.81 10.47 6.26
CA LEU A 33 -1.21 9.14 6.17
C LEU A 33 -2.29 8.05 6.00
N GLY A 34 -3.32 8.06 6.85
CA GLY A 34 -4.43 7.10 6.78
C GLY A 34 -5.19 7.19 5.45
N LEU A 35 -5.42 8.40 4.95
CA LEU A 35 -6.08 8.60 3.67
C LEU A 35 -5.28 7.99 2.51
N PHE A 36 -3.97 8.26 2.44
CA PHE A 36 -3.12 7.71 1.37
C PHE A 36 -2.93 6.19 1.48
N THR A 37 -2.93 5.61 2.68
CA THR A 37 -2.94 4.14 2.83
C THR A 37 -4.23 3.52 2.31
N ILE A 38 -5.38 4.14 2.55
CA ILE A 38 -6.67 3.69 2.02
C ILE A 38 -6.68 3.80 0.48
N ILE A 39 -6.17 4.89 -0.08
CA ILE A 39 -6.06 5.06 -1.54
C ILE A 39 -5.16 3.98 -2.14
N ALA A 40 -4.00 3.70 -1.52
CA ALA A 40 -3.08 2.68 -1.98
C ALA A 40 -3.72 1.28 -2.00
N THR A 41 -4.41 0.91 -0.93
CA THR A 41 -5.10 -0.39 -0.83
C THR A 41 -6.28 -0.47 -1.80
N ALA A 42 -7.06 0.59 -1.96
CA ALA A 42 -8.17 0.65 -2.91
C ALA A 42 -7.67 0.50 -4.36
N LEU A 43 -6.59 1.18 -4.73
CA LEU A 43 -5.99 1.08 -6.06
C LEU A 43 -5.47 -0.33 -6.33
N LEU A 44 -4.83 -0.95 -5.33
CA LEU A 44 -4.35 -2.33 -5.43
C LEU A 44 -5.51 -3.31 -5.67
N VAL A 45 -6.59 -3.19 -4.90
CA VAL A 45 -7.78 -4.05 -5.04
C VAL A 45 -8.44 -3.84 -6.41
N LEU A 46 -8.56 -2.58 -6.87
CA LEU A 46 -9.12 -2.28 -8.20
C LEU A 46 -8.29 -2.88 -9.33
N LEU A 47 -6.97 -2.77 -9.28
CA LEU A 47 -6.08 -3.37 -10.27
C LEU A 47 -6.26 -4.89 -10.34
N HIS A 48 -6.28 -5.56 -9.19
CA HIS A 48 -6.45 -7.01 -9.14
C HIS A 48 -7.84 -7.44 -9.61
N SER A 49 -8.90 -6.72 -9.25
CA SER A 49 -10.26 -7.03 -9.70
C SER A 49 -10.41 -6.92 -11.22
N GLN A 50 -9.79 -5.92 -11.84
CA GLN A 50 -9.78 -5.78 -13.30
C GLN A 50 -8.98 -6.89 -14.00
N GLY A 51 -7.88 -7.35 -13.40
CA GLY A 51 -7.10 -8.45 -13.94
C GLY A 51 -7.83 -9.80 -13.87
N MET A 52 -8.64 -10.02 -12.84
CA MET A 52 -9.37 -11.28 -12.63
C MET A 52 -10.69 -11.37 -13.41
N ASN A 53 -11.30 -10.24 -13.77
CA ASN A 53 -12.62 -10.22 -14.42
C ASN A 53 -12.62 -10.63 -15.91
N ASN A 54 -11.45 -10.79 -16.51
CA ASN A 54 -11.35 -11.13 -17.94
C ASN A 54 -11.14 -12.65 -18.11
N PHE A 55 -12.23 -13.41 -18.18
CA PHE A 55 -12.23 -14.84 -18.58
C PHE A 55 -12.01 -15.05 -20.08
N ASN A 56 -11.41 -14.12 -20.77
CA ASN A 56 -11.14 -14.21 -22.19
C ASN A 56 -9.90 -15.09 -22.43
N LEU A 57 -9.92 -15.90 -23.51
CA LEU A 57 -8.79 -16.70 -23.98
C LEU A 57 -7.54 -15.86 -24.28
N VAL A 58 -7.74 -14.57 -24.61
CA VAL A 58 -6.65 -13.60 -24.80
C VAL A 58 -6.64 -12.68 -23.59
N GLN A 59 -5.56 -12.72 -22.82
CA GLN A 59 -5.38 -11.91 -21.65
C GLN A 59 -5.28 -10.41 -21.98
N SER A 60 -5.87 -9.56 -21.13
CA SER A 60 -5.69 -8.12 -21.22
C SER A 60 -4.28 -7.72 -20.78
N ARG A 61 -3.81 -6.54 -21.20
CA ARG A 61 -2.49 -6.01 -20.78
C ARG A 61 -2.35 -5.91 -19.25
N ILE A 62 -3.42 -5.58 -18.55
CA ILE A 62 -3.45 -5.50 -17.09
C ILE A 62 -3.30 -6.89 -16.46
N SER A 63 -3.99 -7.90 -17.00
CA SER A 63 -3.88 -9.27 -16.54
C SER A 63 -2.46 -9.82 -16.73
N LEU A 64 -1.83 -9.57 -17.88
CA LEU A 64 -0.43 -9.93 -18.12
C LEU A 64 0.54 -9.26 -17.15
N PHE A 65 0.30 -7.99 -16.83
CA PHE A 65 1.11 -7.25 -15.86
C PHE A 65 1.03 -7.87 -14.46
N ILE A 66 -0.17 -8.19 -13.98
CA ILE A 66 -0.38 -8.82 -12.67
C ILE A 66 0.24 -10.23 -12.66
N GLU A 67 0.07 -11.01 -13.71
CA GLU A 67 0.67 -12.34 -13.84
C GLU A 67 2.20 -12.29 -13.81
N THR A 68 2.80 -11.29 -14.45
CA THR A 68 4.26 -11.09 -14.45
C THR A 68 4.76 -10.78 -13.05
N ILE A 69 4.07 -9.90 -12.28
CA ILE A 69 4.43 -9.62 -10.89
C ILE A 69 4.29 -10.88 -10.04
N TYR A 70 3.17 -11.60 -10.21
CA TYR A 70 2.93 -12.83 -9.46
C TYR A 70 4.00 -13.88 -9.73
N SER A 71 4.34 -14.13 -10.99
CA SER A 71 5.38 -15.10 -11.38
C SER A 71 6.77 -14.71 -10.84
N THR A 72 7.08 -13.42 -10.82
CA THR A 72 8.33 -12.91 -10.25
C THR A 72 8.41 -13.20 -8.76
N VAL A 73 7.37 -12.89 -8.00
CA VAL A 73 7.31 -13.17 -6.56
C VAL A 73 7.34 -14.68 -6.29
N LEU A 74 6.61 -15.46 -7.08
CA LEU A 74 6.59 -16.93 -6.97
C LEU A 74 7.99 -17.53 -7.15
N ASN A 75 8.71 -17.11 -8.19
CA ASN A 75 10.07 -17.57 -8.45
C ASN A 75 11.03 -17.17 -7.33
N MET A 76 10.85 -15.98 -6.76
CA MET A 76 11.64 -15.50 -5.65
C MET A 76 11.36 -16.33 -4.39
N VAL A 77 10.12 -16.64 -4.08
CA VAL A 77 9.72 -17.46 -2.93
C VAL A 77 10.24 -18.89 -3.09
N ARG A 78 10.07 -19.51 -4.26
CA ARG A 78 10.61 -20.85 -4.53
C ARG A 78 12.11 -20.92 -4.39
N GLY A 79 12.82 -19.93 -4.88
CA GLY A 79 14.28 -19.86 -4.76
C GLY A 79 14.82 -19.70 -3.34
N GLN A 80 14.07 -19.04 -2.45
CA GLN A 80 14.52 -18.73 -1.08
C GLN A 80 14.01 -19.73 -0.04
N ILE A 81 12.74 -20.14 -0.14
CA ILE A 81 12.05 -20.92 0.89
C ILE A 81 11.86 -22.38 0.46
N GLY A 82 11.95 -22.65 -0.85
CA GLY A 82 11.73 -23.96 -1.45
C GLY A 82 10.24 -24.24 -1.73
N ASP A 83 10.01 -25.24 -2.58
CA ASP A 83 8.66 -25.57 -3.09
C ASP A 83 7.68 -26.03 -2.01
N ARG A 84 8.17 -26.55 -0.89
CA ARG A 84 7.29 -27.06 0.20
C ARG A 84 6.55 -25.96 0.96
N ASN A 85 7.03 -24.75 0.94
CA ASN A 85 6.50 -23.65 1.76
C ASN A 85 5.76 -22.59 0.94
N GLU A 86 5.19 -22.96 -0.20
CA GLU A 86 4.35 -22.07 -1.03
C GLU A 86 3.11 -21.53 -0.30
N ILE A 87 2.75 -22.12 0.85
CA ILE A 87 1.63 -21.66 1.68
C ILE A 87 1.78 -20.20 2.13
N TYR A 88 3.02 -19.71 2.24
CA TYR A 88 3.30 -18.31 2.61
C TYR A 88 3.28 -17.34 1.41
N LEU A 89 3.16 -17.85 0.19
CA LEU A 89 3.16 -17.05 -1.03
C LEU A 89 2.11 -15.93 -1.02
N PRO A 90 0.83 -16.18 -0.65
CA PRO A 90 -0.18 -15.12 -0.65
C PRO A 90 0.16 -13.96 0.28
N PHE A 91 0.75 -14.27 1.43
CA PHE A 91 1.16 -13.28 2.42
C PHE A 91 2.32 -12.41 1.90
N ILE A 92 3.37 -13.05 1.38
CA ILE A 92 4.53 -12.35 0.81
C ILE A 92 4.11 -11.52 -0.41
N TYR A 93 3.24 -12.05 -1.26
CA TYR A 93 2.71 -11.34 -2.41
C TYR A 93 1.91 -10.09 -1.99
N ALA A 94 1.05 -10.20 -0.97
CA ALA A 94 0.26 -9.08 -0.47
C ALA A 94 1.16 -7.95 0.07
N ILE A 95 2.17 -8.29 0.87
CA ILE A 95 3.13 -7.31 1.40
C ILE A 95 3.92 -6.65 0.27
N PHE A 96 4.45 -7.45 -0.67
CA PHE A 96 5.24 -6.95 -1.79
C PHE A 96 4.43 -5.96 -2.65
N THR A 97 3.21 -6.36 -3.05
CA THR A 97 2.35 -5.52 -3.90
C THR A 97 1.88 -4.26 -3.17
N PHE A 98 1.62 -4.33 -1.86
CA PHE A 98 1.28 -3.15 -1.06
C PHE A 98 2.45 -2.15 -1.01
N ILE A 99 3.66 -2.61 -0.70
CA ILE A 99 4.84 -1.74 -0.64
C ILE A 99 5.13 -1.15 -2.03
N LEU A 100 5.03 -1.94 -3.08
CA LEU A 100 5.22 -1.48 -4.46
C LEU A 100 4.23 -0.36 -4.81
N THR A 101 2.94 -0.58 -4.52
CA THR A 101 1.88 0.39 -4.80
C THR A 101 2.06 1.67 -3.97
N ALA A 102 2.40 1.54 -2.70
CA ALA A 102 2.66 2.68 -1.82
C ALA A 102 3.84 3.53 -2.30
N ASN A 103 4.91 2.91 -2.79
CA ASN A 103 6.05 3.62 -3.38
C ASN A 103 5.70 4.29 -4.71
N LEU A 104 4.92 3.63 -5.56
CA LEU A 104 4.48 4.21 -6.83
C LEU A 104 3.61 5.46 -6.62
N ILE A 105 2.69 5.41 -5.64
CA ILE A 105 1.87 6.58 -5.28
C ILE A 105 2.76 7.70 -4.75
N GLY A 106 3.75 7.39 -3.90
CA GLY A 106 4.66 8.38 -3.35
C GLY A 106 5.53 9.11 -4.38
N ASN A 107 5.68 8.56 -5.59
CA ASN A 107 6.38 9.22 -6.70
C ASN A 107 5.51 10.25 -7.45
N VAL A 108 4.21 10.28 -7.20
CA VAL A 108 3.32 11.30 -7.79
C VAL A 108 3.53 12.62 -7.05
N SER A 109 3.67 13.71 -7.79
CA SER A 109 3.82 15.04 -7.20
C SER A 109 2.63 15.40 -6.29
N TYR A 110 2.91 16.03 -5.16
CA TYR A 110 1.91 16.44 -4.14
C TYR A 110 1.25 15.29 -3.36
N THR A 111 1.74 14.06 -3.46
CA THR A 111 1.26 12.96 -2.63
C THR A 111 2.12 12.78 -1.38
N PHE A 112 1.51 12.26 -0.32
CA PHE A 112 2.23 11.87 0.88
C PHE A 112 2.84 10.47 0.70
N THR A 113 4.15 10.35 0.95
CA THR A 113 4.85 9.06 0.84
C THR A 113 4.56 8.19 2.04
N VAL A 114 3.65 7.23 1.88
CA VAL A 114 3.26 6.29 2.94
C VAL A 114 4.43 5.42 3.39
N ALA A 115 5.26 5.00 2.43
CA ALA A 115 6.39 4.11 2.69
C ALA A 115 7.49 4.73 3.56
N THR A 116 7.60 6.07 3.61
CA THR A 116 8.60 6.77 4.43
C THR A 116 8.16 6.95 5.88
N SER A 117 6.89 6.70 6.21
CA SER A 117 6.43 6.82 7.59
C SER A 117 6.96 5.69 8.46
N ALA A 118 7.62 6.03 9.56
CA ALA A 118 8.16 5.06 10.50
C ALA A 118 7.07 4.14 11.07
N VAL A 119 5.86 4.65 11.26
CA VAL A 119 4.73 3.88 11.81
C VAL A 119 4.34 2.73 10.88
N VAL A 120 4.22 3.00 9.57
CA VAL A 120 3.89 1.95 8.57
C VAL A 120 5.05 0.96 8.45
N GLY A 121 6.29 1.44 8.41
CA GLY A 121 7.47 0.59 8.36
C GLY A 121 7.59 -0.34 9.57
N MET A 122 7.39 0.17 10.78
CA MET A 122 7.36 -0.63 12.00
C MET A 122 6.20 -1.63 12.02
N GLY A 123 5.00 -1.20 11.62
CA GLY A 123 3.83 -2.08 11.52
C GLY A 123 4.06 -3.26 10.57
N MET A 124 4.65 -3.00 9.41
CA MET A 124 4.98 -4.04 8.43
C MET A 124 6.08 -4.98 8.93
N SER A 125 7.11 -4.46 9.61
CA SER A 125 8.19 -5.28 10.17
C SER A 125 7.76 -6.18 11.32
N LEU A 126 6.73 -5.76 12.08
CA LEU A 126 6.14 -6.59 13.14
C LEU A 126 5.23 -7.69 12.62
N LEU A 127 4.68 -7.53 11.39
CA LEU A 127 3.84 -8.52 10.73
C LEU A 127 4.65 -9.66 10.11
N VAL A 128 5.88 -9.38 9.70
CA VAL A 128 6.80 -10.34 9.08
C VAL A 128 7.61 -11.08 10.15
#